data_28b4f3b9481db8a7d1197355bf9a1163
#
_entry.id   28b4f3b9481db8a7d1197355bf9a1163
#
_cell.length_a   1.000
_cell.length_b   1.000
_cell.length_c   1.000
_cell.angle_alpha   90.00
_cell.angle_beta   90.00
_cell.angle_gamma   90.00
#
_symmetry.space_group_name_H-M   'P 1'
#
loop_
_entity.id
_entity.type
_entity.pdbx_description
1 polymer ?
#
loop_
_entity_poly.entity_id
_entity_poly.type
_entity_poly.pdbx_seq_one_letter_code
_entity_poly.pdbx_strand_id
1 'polypeptide(L)'
;DWSVNWGENTAIEAEAKSSVLKLEGGNISAFSHKSYLVKFNTTTLTLEMSQGCDSWGVVGDFSGWGDTPDEVMTLASETKYGKLQYYLTATVNLKANDGWKIRPDGKWSNDRGPSAFKKIDGAKDKGDGNFTVTEDGTYTIKWFFNKVDASLEVVKK
;
A
#
# COMPACT_ATOMS: atom_id res chain seq x y z
N ASP A 1 11.05 23.11 11.21
CA ASP A 1 12.09 24.05 10.82
C ASP A 1 12.39 23.87 9.33
N TRP A 2 12.32 24.98 8.58
CA TRP A 2 12.56 25.05 7.13
C TRP A 2 13.94 25.63 6.81
N SER A 3 14.83 25.72 7.79
CA SER A 3 16.18 26.27 7.61
C SER A 3 17.06 25.46 6.67
N VAL A 4 16.76 24.17 6.51
CA VAL A 4 17.37 23.30 5.51
C VAL A 4 16.27 22.52 4.81
N ASN A 5 16.11 22.73 3.52
CA ASN A 5 15.15 22.00 2.71
C ASN A 5 15.75 21.61 1.36
N TRP A 6 15.18 20.59 0.75
CA TRP A 6 15.57 20.10 -0.57
C TRP A 6 14.35 20.18 -1.49
N GLY A 7 14.51 20.70 -2.68
CA GLY A 7 13.44 20.86 -3.65
C GLY A 7 13.90 20.61 -5.08
N GLU A 8 12.97 20.82 -6.01
CA GLU A 8 13.22 20.63 -7.42
C GLU A 8 14.33 21.54 -7.95
N ASN A 9 15.23 20.97 -8.75
CA ASN A 9 16.18 21.71 -9.55
C ASN A 9 15.62 22.10 -10.92
N THR A 10 14.78 21.24 -11.49
CA THR A 10 14.06 21.45 -12.74
C THR A 10 12.66 20.90 -12.61
N ALA A 11 11.67 21.53 -13.26
CA ALA A 11 10.29 21.07 -13.23
C ALA A 11 10.19 19.60 -13.66
N ILE A 12 9.47 18.81 -12.88
CA ILE A 12 9.17 17.44 -13.24
C ILE A 12 7.91 17.46 -14.11
N GLU A 13 8.06 17.26 -15.42
CA GLU A 13 6.99 17.47 -16.40
C GLU A 13 6.20 16.23 -16.83
N ALA A 14 6.48 15.03 -16.34
CA ALA A 14 5.81 13.80 -16.77
C ALA A 14 5.80 12.69 -15.74
N GLU A 15 4.96 11.68 -15.97
CA GLU A 15 4.53 10.61 -15.06
C GLU A 15 5.59 9.63 -14.51
N ALA A 16 6.83 9.74 -14.83
CA ALA A 16 7.91 8.96 -14.21
C ALA A 16 9.21 9.70 -14.42
N LYS A 17 9.66 10.46 -13.45
CA LYS A 17 10.89 11.22 -13.59
C LYS A 17 11.82 11.14 -12.41
N SER A 18 13.08 11.20 -12.75
CA SER A 18 14.20 11.40 -11.85
C SER A 18 14.64 12.85 -11.95
N SER A 19 14.77 13.53 -10.83
CA SER A 19 15.41 14.84 -10.76
C SER A 19 16.50 14.84 -9.69
N VAL A 20 17.54 15.63 -9.95
CA VAL A 20 18.54 15.95 -8.93
C VAL A 20 17.99 17.09 -8.09
N LEU A 21 17.89 16.86 -6.79
CA LEU A 21 17.43 17.89 -5.85
C LEU A 21 18.55 18.89 -5.57
N LYS A 22 18.17 20.11 -5.29
CA LYS A 22 19.10 21.14 -4.80
C LYS A 22 18.66 21.67 -3.44
N LEU A 23 19.60 22.17 -2.67
CA LEU A 23 19.31 22.88 -1.43
C LEU A 23 18.52 24.15 -1.75
N GLU A 24 17.48 24.44 -0.97
CA GLU A 24 16.57 25.57 -1.16
C GLU A 24 15.89 25.58 -2.55
N GLY A 25 15.66 24.40 -3.13
CA GLY A 25 14.92 24.24 -4.38
C GLY A 25 13.43 24.56 -4.24
N GLY A 26 12.74 24.68 -5.36
CA GLY A 26 11.29 24.89 -5.41
C GLY A 26 10.50 23.71 -4.83
N ASN A 27 9.20 23.90 -4.65
CA ASN A 27 8.32 22.83 -4.21
C ASN A 27 8.25 21.71 -5.26
N ILE A 28 8.33 20.47 -4.80
CA ILE A 28 8.09 19.32 -5.66
C ILE A 28 6.59 19.25 -5.95
N SER A 29 6.24 19.43 -7.23
CA SER A 29 4.84 19.40 -7.66
C SER A 29 4.33 17.97 -7.76
N ALA A 30 3.21 17.68 -7.11
CA ALA A 30 2.49 16.43 -7.29
C ALA A 30 1.63 16.50 -8.57
N PHE A 31 1.50 15.37 -9.24
CA PHE A 31 0.67 15.23 -10.44
C PHE A 31 -0.76 14.83 -10.08
N SER A 32 -1.59 14.55 -11.09
CA SER A 32 -3.02 14.30 -10.97
C SER A 32 -3.43 12.98 -10.31
N HIS A 33 -2.50 12.13 -9.90
CA HIS A 33 -2.78 10.81 -9.32
C HIS A 33 -2.87 10.85 -7.79
N LYS A 34 -3.55 9.87 -7.20
CA LYS A 34 -3.76 9.79 -5.75
C LYS A 34 -2.55 9.27 -4.97
N SER A 35 -1.66 8.52 -5.61
CA SER A 35 -0.47 7.98 -4.96
C SER A 35 0.74 7.94 -5.89
N TYR A 36 1.91 8.04 -5.28
CA TYR A 36 3.20 7.94 -5.96
C TYR A 36 4.15 7.04 -5.20
N LEU A 37 4.96 6.30 -5.92
CA LEU A 37 6.15 5.69 -5.36
C LEU A 37 7.29 6.71 -5.47
N VAL A 38 7.77 7.16 -4.33
CA VAL A 38 8.89 8.11 -4.25
C VAL A 38 10.12 7.37 -3.76
N LYS A 39 11.21 7.44 -4.52
CA LYS A 39 12.53 6.94 -4.13
C LYS A 39 13.49 8.11 -4.03
N PHE A 40 14.09 8.28 -2.88
CA PHE A 40 15.10 9.29 -2.65
C PHE A 40 16.46 8.63 -2.38
N ASN A 41 17.45 8.94 -3.21
CA ASN A 41 18.83 8.52 -3.02
C ASN A 41 19.59 9.65 -2.33
N THR A 42 19.96 9.44 -1.06
CA THR A 42 20.64 10.46 -0.24
C THR A 42 22.09 10.68 -0.62
N THR A 43 22.71 9.75 -1.36
CA THR A 43 24.10 9.88 -1.81
C THR A 43 24.18 10.73 -3.08
N THR A 44 23.30 10.49 -4.04
CA THR A 44 23.26 11.21 -5.32
C THR A 44 22.29 12.39 -5.30
N LEU A 45 21.54 12.56 -4.23
CA LEU A 45 20.46 13.55 -4.06
C LEU A 45 19.42 13.47 -5.19
N THR A 46 19.18 12.27 -5.71
CA THR A 46 18.18 12.06 -6.76
C THR A 46 16.85 11.63 -6.18
N LEU A 47 15.79 12.24 -6.69
CA LEU A 47 14.40 11.88 -6.42
C LEU A 47 13.81 11.21 -7.68
N GLU A 48 13.32 10.00 -7.52
CA GLU A 48 12.55 9.31 -8.54
C GLU A 48 11.09 9.24 -8.08
N MET A 49 10.18 9.68 -8.93
CA MET A 49 8.75 9.55 -8.71
C MET A 49 8.14 8.74 -9.83
N SER A 50 7.39 7.72 -9.48
CA SER A 50 6.58 6.95 -10.43
C SER A 50 5.15 6.90 -9.95
N GLN A 51 4.21 6.84 -10.89
CA GLN A 51 2.81 6.65 -10.56
C GLN A 51 2.65 5.40 -9.71
N GLY A 52 1.94 5.53 -8.59
CA GLY A 52 1.46 4.42 -7.79
C GLY A 52 0.14 3.88 -8.35
N CYS A 53 -0.81 3.60 -7.48
CA CYS A 53 -2.16 3.23 -7.85
C CYS A 53 -3.16 4.25 -7.27
N ASP A 54 -4.34 4.35 -7.86
CA ASP A 54 -5.41 5.20 -7.34
C ASP A 54 -6.14 4.56 -6.17
N SER A 55 -6.16 3.23 -6.11
CA SER A 55 -6.81 2.47 -5.06
C SER A 55 -6.12 1.13 -4.81
N TRP A 56 -6.29 0.62 -3.61
CA TRP A 56 -6.01 -0.77 -3.27
C TRP A 56 -7.32 -1.44 -2.87
N GLY A 57 -7.51 -2.69 -3.25
CA GLY A 57 -8.71 -3.44 -2.94
C GLY A 57 -8.40 -4.87 -2.55
N VAL A 58 -9.28 -5.45 -1.74
CA VAL A 58 -9.26 -6.87 -1.38
C VAL A 58 -10.12 -7.63 -2.38
N VAL A 59 -9.57 -8.67 -2.98
CA VAL A 59 -10.21 -9.53 -3.99
C VAL A 59 -10.02 -10.99 -3.59
N GLY A 60 -10.94 -11.86 -3.93
CA GLY A 60 -10.85 -13.28 -3.61
C GLY A 60 -12.06 -14.09 -4.03
N ASP A 61 -12.17 -15.30 -3.49
CA ASP A 61 -13.30 -16.19 -3.77
C ASP A 61 -14.65 -15.54 -3.48
N PHE A 62 -14.74 -14.69 -2.45
CA PHE A 62 -15.95 -13.94 -2.09
C PHE A 62 -16.43 -12.97 -3.18
N SER A 63 -15.56 -12.54 -4.08
CA SER A 63 -15.84 -11.60 -5.19
C SER A 63 -15.69 -12.24 -6.58
N GLY A 64 -15.55 -13.57 -6.64
CA GLY A 64 -15.30 -14.29 -7.89
C GLY A 64 -14.01 -13.86 -8.59
N TRP A 65 -13.01 -13.40 -7.79
CA TRP A 65 -11.72 -12.90 -8.29
C TRP A 65 -11.83 -11.72 -9.28
N GLY A 66 -12.87 -10.92 -9.14
CA GLY A 66 -13.10 -9.72 -9.93
C GLY A 66 -14.40 -9.72 -10.73
N ASP A 67 -15.27 -10.71 -10.57
CA ASP A 67 -16.63 -10.70 -11.11
C ASP A 67 -17.47 -9.59 -10.48
N THR A 68 -17.20 -9.28 -9.22
CA THR A 68 -17.69 -8.10 -8.51
C THR A 68 -16.56 -7.15 -8.16
N PRO A 69 -16.83 -5.86 -7.94
CA PRO A 69 -15.80 -4.90 -7.53
C PRO A 69 -15.04 -5.35 -6.27
N ASP A 70 -13.75 -5.04 -6.23
CA ASP A 70 -12.92 -5.27 -5.05
C ASP A 70 -13.44 -4.46 -3.85
N GLU A 71 -13.27 -5.00 -2.65
CA GLU A 71 -13.49 -4.23 -1.43
C GLU A 71 -12.38 -3.20 -1.24
N VAL A 72 -12.71 -1.94 -1.52
CA VAL A 72 -11.73 -0.83 -1.53
C VAL A 72 -11.19 -0.58 -0.13
N MET A 73 -9.87 -0.54 -0.03
CA MET A 73 -9.16 -0.18 1.19
C MET A 73 -9.09 1.34 1.35
N THR A 74 -9.33 1.82 2.57
CA THR A 74 -9.24 3.24 2.93
C THR A 74 -8.06 3.51 3.84
N LEU A 75 -7.49 4.71 3.75
CA LEU A 75 -6.40 5.14 4.64
C LEU A 75 -6.95 5.44 6.04
N ALA A 76 -6.32 4.87 7.05
CA ALA A 76 -6.62 5.11 8.44
C ALA A 76 -5.32 5.24 9.25
N SER A 77 -5.43 5.64 10.51
CA SER A 77 -4.31 5.72 11.43
C SER A 77 -4.71 5.31 12.84
N GLU A 78 -3.74 4.81 13.59
CA GLU A 78 -3.88 4.53 15.02
C GLU A 78 -2.59 4.88 15.76
N THR A 79 -2.69 5.16 17.07
CA THR A 79 -1.51 5.33 17.92
C THR A 79 -1.22 4.00 18.61
N LYS A 80 -0.06 3.41 18.29
CA LYS A 80 0.41 2.16 18.91
C LYS A 80 1.77 2.39 19.53
N TYR A 81 1.93 2.07 20.80
CA TYR A 81 3.16 2.31 21.57
C TYR A 81 3.64 3.78 21.53
N GLY A 82 2.70 4.73 21.59
CA GLY A 82 2.99 6.17 21.55
C GLY A 82 3.44 6.71 20.18
N LYS A 83 3.37 5.89 19.11
CA LYS A 83 3.70 6.28 17.74
C LYS A 83 2.46 6.22 16.85
N LEU A 84 2.23 7.29 16.08
CA LEU A 84 1.20 7.31 15.06
C LEU A 84 1.61 6.38 13.91
N GLN A 85 0.72 5.47 13.55
CA GLN A 85 0.90 4.52 12.44
C GLN A 85 -0.24 4.67 11.45
N TYR A 86 0.10 4.67 10.17
CA TYR A 86 -0.87 4.71 9.08
C TYR A 86 -0.99 3.32 8.45
N TYR A 87 -2.21 2.97 8.07
CA TYR A 87 -2.50 1.70 7.40
C TYR A 87 -3.66 1.86 6.41
N LEU A 88 -3.70 0.97 5.43
CA LEU A 88 -4.88 0.78 4.60
C LEU A 88 -5.78 -0.27 5.25
N THR A 89 -7.09 -0.07 5.22
CA THR A 89 -8.05 -0.98 5.84
C THR A 89 -9.29 -1.22 5.00
N ALA A 90 -9.80 -2.46 5.05
CA ALA A 90 -11.10 -2.85 4.51
C ALA A 90 -11.80 -3.81 5.48
N THR A 91 -13.13 -3.89 5.37
CA THR A 91 -13.93 -4.89 6.07
C THR A 91 -14.51 -5.86 5.05
N VAL A 92 -14.24 -7.15 5.20
CA VAL A 92 -14.58 -8.18 4.23
C VAL A 92 -15.23 -9.39 4.92
N ASN A 93 -16.23 -9.98 4.29
CA ASN A 93 -16.78 -11.27 4.72
C ASN A 93 -15.96 -12.40 4.06
N LEU A 94 -15.25 -13.17 4.86
CA LEU A 94 -14.41 -14.26 4.40
C LEU A 94 -14.95 -15.59 4.91
N LYS A 95 -14.81 -16.63 4.09
CA LYS A 95 -15.07 -18.02 4.50
C LYS A 95 -13.76 -18.74 4.78
N ALA A 96 -13.83 -19.72 5.66
CA ALA A 96 -12.70 -20.59 5.96
C ALA A 96 -12.17 -21.27 4.69
N ASN A 97 -10.87 -21.24 4.52
CA ASN A 97 -10.13 -21.81 3.39
C ASN A 97 -10.36 -21.13 2.03
N ASP A 98 -11.19 -20.09 1.93
CA ASP A 98 -11.26 -19.26 0.73
C ASP A 98 -9.96 -18.48 0.55
N GLY A 99 -9.57 -18.30 -0.72
CA GLY A 99 -8.39 -17.54 -1.08
C GLY A 99 -8.70 -16.05 -1.26
N TRP A 100 -7.76 -15.18 -0.88
CA TRP A 100 -7.87 -13.74 -1.16
C TRP A 100 -6.50 -13.07 -1.27
N LYS A 101 -6.47 -11.90 -1.90
CA LYS A 101 -5.29 -11.05 -2.09
C LYS A 101 -5.65 -9.58 -1.99
N ILE A 102 -4.64 -8.74 -2.02
CA ILE A 102 -4.78 -7.29 -2.18
C ILE A 102 -4.21 -6.90 -3.55
N ARG A 103 -4.93 -6.11 -4.34
CA ARG A 103 -4.46 -5.66 -5.65
C ARG A 103 -4.69 -4.17 -5.90
N PRO A 104 -3.86 -3.52 -6.75
CA PRO A 104 -4.02 -2.13 -7.10
C PRO A 104 -5.01 -1.98 -8.28
N ASP A 105 -5.93 -1.01 -8.20
CA ASP A 105 -6.81 -0.56 -9.29
C ASP A 105 -7.58 -1.69 -10.00
N GLY A 106 -7.90 -2.76 -9.28
CA GLY A 106 -8.52 -3.96 -9.86
C GLY A 106 -7.61 -4.74 -10.84
N LYS A 107 -6.32 -4.45 -10.88
CA LYS A 107 -5.35 -5.06 -11.82
C LYS A 107 -4.50 -6.10 -11.12
N TRP A 108 -4.06 -7.12 -11.88
CA TRP A 108 -3.21 -8.20 -11.38
C TRP A 108 -1.70 -7.84 -11.41
N SER A 109 -1.34 -6.68 -11.94
CA SER A 109 0.02 -6.18 -11.85
C SER A 109 0.29 -5.64 -10.45
N ASN A 110 1.32 -6.13 -9.78
CA ASN A 110 1.71 -5.72 -8.41
C ASN A 110 0.70 -6.09 -7.30
N ASP A 111 -0.07 -7.15 -7.46
CA ASP A 111 -0.88 -7.72 -6.38
C ASP A 111 -0.02 -8.13 -5.17
N ARG A 112 -0.64 -8.22 -4.02
CA ARG A 112 -0.01 -8.53 -2.74
C ARG A 112 -0.63 -9.78 -2.15
N GLY A 113 0.14 -10.86 -2.16
CA GLY A 113 -0.11 -12.07 -1.40
C GLY A 113 0.80 -12.18 -0.17
N PRO A 114 0.84 -13.33 0.51
CA PRO A 114 1.60 -13.53 1.75
C PRO A 114 3.08 -13.15 1.66
N SER A 115 3.74 -13.45 0.55
CA SER A 115 5.17 -13.15 0.35
C SER A 115 5.51 -11.65 0.34
N ALA A 116 4.52 -10.79 0.19
CA ALA A 116 4.72 -9.33 0.22
C ALA A 116 4.85 -8.77 1.64
N PHE A 117 4.62 -9.59 2.67
CA PHE A 117 4.55 -9.16 4.07
C PHE A 117 5.59 -9.89 4.91
N LYS A 118 6.29 -9.17 5.78
CA LYS A 118 7.20 -9.75 6.76
C LYS A 118 6.48 -10.34 7.96
N LYS A 119 5.33 -9.78 8.30
CA LYS A 119 4.49 -10.24 9.41
C LYS A 119 3.05 -10.31 8.96
N ILE A 120 2.43 -11.45 9.24
CA ILE A 120 1.01 -11.68 9.00
C ILE A 120 0.41 -12.15 10.34
N ASP A 121 -0.65 -11.49 10.78
CA ASP A 121 -1.39 -11.82 11.99
C ASP A 121 -2.87 -12.01 11.65
N GLY A 122 -3.47 -13.11 12.10
CA GLY A 122 -4.88 -13.43 11.89
C GLY A 122 -5.25 -14.00 10.51
N ALA A 123 -4.29 -14.13 9.59
CA ALA A 123 -4.46 -14.86 8.33
C ALA A 123 -3.30 -15.84 8.12
N LYS A 124 -3.46 -16.76 7.17
CA LYS A 124 -2.44 -17.75 6.80
C LYS A 124 -2.12 -17.66 5.31
N ASP A 125 -0.93 -18.13 4.96
CA ASP A 125 -0.60 -18.47 3.57
C ASP A 125 -1.34 -19.76 3.20
N LYS A 126 -2.14 -19.71 2.16
CA LYS A 126 -2.88 -20.86 1.62
C LYS A 126 -1.95 -21.86 0.89
N GLY A 127 -0.73 -21.43 0.56
CA GLY A 127 0.27 -22.23 -0.17
C GLY A 127 0.22 -22.07 -1.69
N ASP A 128 -0.69 -21.24 -2.20
CA ASP A 128 -0.85 -20.91 -3.63
C ASP A 128 -0.60 -19.42 -3.92
N GLY A 129 0.03 -18.72 -2.97
CA GLY A 129 0.28 -17.29 -3.04
C GLY A 129 -0.90 -16.42 -2.64
N ASN A 130 -1.96 -17.01 -2.11
CA ASN A 130 -3.14 -16.32 -1.56
C ASN A 130 -3.14 -16.38 -0.04
N PHE A 131 -3.80 -15.40 0.58
CA PHE A 131 -4.17 -15.49 2.00
C PHE A 131 -5.41 -16.37 2.17
N THR A 132 -5.57 -16.89 3.39
CA THR A 132 -6.81 -17.53 3.83
C THR A 132 -7.03 -17.29 5.32
N VAL A 133 -8.26 -17.55 5.78
CA VAL A 133 -8.64 -17.58 7.20
C VAL A 133 -9.12 -18.98 7.59
N THR A 134 -9.16 -19.26 8.88
CA THR A 134 -9.55 -20.59 9.39
C THR A 134 -11.01 -20.72 9.76
N GLU A 135 -11.73 -19.61 9.83
CA GLU A 135 -13.13 -19.54 10.22
C GLU A 135 -13.90 -18.57 9.35
N ASP A 136 -15.18 -18.85 9.14
CA ASP A 136 -16.09 -17.90 8.50
C ASP A 136 -16.30 -16.68 9.39
N GLY A 137 -16.40 -15.51 8.77
CA GLY A 137 -16.71 -14.29 9.53
C GLY A 137 -16.49 -13.01 8.76
N THR A 138 -16.83 -11.93 9.42
CA THR A 138 -16.50 -10.57 8.98
C THR A 138 -15.15 -10.19 9.58
N TYR A 139 -14.23 -9.77 8.73
CA TYR A 139 -12.87 -9.42 9.14
C TYR A 139 -12.54 -7.98 8.80
N THR A 140 -11.81 -7.32 9.70
CA THR A 140 -11.12 -6.07 9.39
C THR A 140 -9.67 -6.41 9.01
N ILE A 141 -9.28 -6.05 7.80
CA ILE A 141 -7.94 -6.21 7.26
C ILE A 141 -7.24 -4.86 7.40
N LYS A 142 -6.04 -4.85 7.99
CA LYS A 142 -5.18 -3.68 8.13
C LYS A 142 -3.82 -3.97 7.50
N TRP A 143 -3.44 -3.20 6.52
CA TRP A 143 -2.13 -3.26 5.90
C TRP A 143 -1.28 -2.06 6.32
N PHE A 144 -0.28 -2.29 7.17
CA PHE A 144 0.74 -1.33 7.56
C PHE A 144 1.84 -1.34 6.50
N PHE A 145 1.83 -0.33 5.64
CA PHE A 145 2.65 -0.26 4.43
C PHE A 145 4.06 0.33 4.65
N ASN A 146 4.59 0.28 5.85
CA ASN A 146 5.99 0.62 6.10
C ASN A 146 6.89 -0.37 5.33
N LYS A 147 7.72 0.14 4.41
CA LYS A 147 8.55 -0.68 3.52
C LYS A 147 9.55 -1.59 4.23
N VAL A 148 10.00 -1.22 5.42
CA VAL A 148 10.98 -2.02 6.18
C VAL A 148 10.30 -3.21 6.83
N ASP A 149 9.08 -3.04 7.31
CA ASP A 149 8.32 -4.03 8.09
C ASP A 149 6.85 -4.09 7.65
N ALA A 150 6.61 -4.18 6.33
CA ALA A 150 5.25 -4.34 5.83
C ALA A 150 4.54 -5.46 6.57
N SER A 151 3.47 -5.14 7.27
CA SER A 151 2.72 -6.09 8.07
C SER A 151 1.24 -6.05 7.77
N LEU A 152 0.58 -7.19 7.96
CA LEU A 152 -0.84 -7.38 7.77
C LEU A 152 -1.44 -7.87 9.10
N GLU A 153 -2.48 -7.20 9.54
CA GLU A 153 -3.33 -7.65 10.65
C GLU A 153 -4.74 -7.94 10.12
N VAL A 154 -5.28 -9.10 10.44
CA VAL A 154 -6.61 -9.56 10.02
C VAL A 154 -7.38 -9.96 11.27
N VAL A 155 -8.37 -9.15 11.63
CA VAL A 155 -9.09 -9.28 12.90
C VAL A 155 -10.54 -9.61 12.63
N LYS A 156 -11.00 -10.74 13.15
CA LYS A 156 -12.42 -11.13 13.14
C LYS A 156 -13.21 -10.19 14.04
N LYS A 157 -14.34 -9.69 13.54
CA LYS A 157 -15.27 -8.85 14.31
C LYS A 157 -16.17 -9.67 15.20
#